data_d14ac91c7775a78be490a2f395fb0502
#
_entry.id   d14ac91c7775a78be490a2f395fb0502
#
_cell.length_a   1.000
_cell.length_b   1.000
_cell.length_c   1.000
_cell.angle_alpha   90.00
_cell.angle_beta   90.00
_cell.angle_gamma   90.00
#
_symmetry.space_group_name_H-M   'P 1'
#
loop_
_entity.id
_entity.type
_entity.pdbx_description
1 polymer ?
#
loop_
_entity_poly.entity_id
_entity_poly.type
_entity_poly.pdbx_seq_one_letter_code
_entity_poly.pdbx_strand_id
1 'polypeptide(L)'
;MVELPKRVNNKKNPEDNKPYNEAEGKPLVQTIVLVTGGFDPLHSGHISYLQQAKAMGDFLIVGVNSDAWLKRKKGRFFMPLDERGTIISQLLMVDKVVGFEDDYDEDDSCVKFIKDMREYNPEAKIVFANGGDRKPGTTLEEKAGLKNVSFAFGIGGTDKKNSSSWILKDWEAPRVERDWGHYRELYKGEGFAVKELVINPHSSLSMQRHQHRSETWNLVSGTAHILTSNRSEPNDPLRQDLSPPNPVDIPVNVWHKGVNDSDRPAHIVEVWKGIDLTEDDIERSD
;
A
#
# COMPACT_ATOMS: atom_id res chain seq x y z
N MET A 1 2.84 -12.68 -23.90
CA MET A 1 1.56 -12.13 -23.43
C MET A 1 0.63 -13.27 -23.06
N VAL A 2 0.14 -13.27 -21.83
CA VAL A 2 -0.86 -14.25 -21.36
C VAL A 2 -2.22 -13.56 -21.48
N GLU A 3 -3.13 -14.14 -22.26
CA GLU A 3 -4.50 -13.63 -22.42
C GLU A 3 -5.36 -14.18 -21.27
N LEU A 4 -5.91 -13.29 -20.45
CA LEU A 4 -6.80 -13.63 -19.34
C LEU A 4 -8.27 -13.63 -19.83
N PRO A 5 -9.21 -14.40 -19.23
CA PRO A 5 -10.53 -14.67 -19.79
C PRO A 5 -11.38 -13.42 -20.03
N LYS A 6 -12.11 -13.41 -21.14
CA LYS A 6 -12.95 -12.29 -21.64
C LYS A 6 -14.34 -12.30 -21.01
N ARG A 7 -14.83 -11.12 -20.65
CA ARG A 7 -16.27 -10.88 -20.44
C ARG A 7 -16.90 -10.39 -21.74
N VAL A 8 -17.91 -11.08 -22.25
CA VAL A 8 -18.61 -10.71 -23.48
C VAL A 8 -19.88 -9.93 -23.10
N ASN A 9 -19.93 -8.63 -23.42
CA ASN A 9 -21.18 -7.89 -23.52
C ASN A 9 -21.00 -6.74 -24.52
N ASN A 10 -21.40 -6.96 -25.77
CA ASN A 10 -21.66 -5.85 -26.70
C ASN A 10 -22.61 -6.28 -27.80
N LYS A 11 -23.60 -5.43 -28.07
CA LYS A 11 -24.45 -5.51 -29.28
C LYS A 11 -23.55 -5.21 -30.49
N LYS A 12 -23.50 -6.11 -31.44
CA LYS A 12 -22.63 -6.07 -32.61
C LYS A 12 -23.45 -6.12 -33.87
N ASN A 13 -22.93 -5.53 -34.97
CA ASN A 13 -23.48 -5.70 -36.29
C ASN A 13 -23.46 -7.20 -36.67
N PRO A 14 -24.54 -7.78 -37.21
CA PRO A 14 -24.65 -9.21 -37.52
C PRO A 14 -23.66 -9.72 -38.56
N GLU A 15 -23.10 -8.85 -39.43
CA GLU A 15 -22.31 -9.28 -40.58
C GLU A 15 -20.76 -9.24 -40.36
N ASP A 16 -20.22 -8.35 -39.52
CA ASP A 16 -18.78 -8.24 -39.34
C ASP A 16 -18.30 -7.96 -37.90
N ASN A 17 -19.23 -7.92 -36.98
CA ASN A 17 -18.94 -7.78 -35.54
C ASN A 17 -18.30 -6.44 -35.10
N LYS A 18 -18.29 -5.40 -35.95
CA LYS A 18 -17.73 -4.08 -35.68
C LYS A 18 -18.80 -3.05 -35.34
N PRO A 19 -18.55 -2.13 -34.42
CA PRO A 19 -19.47 -1.02 -34.17
C PRO A 19 -19.60 -0.14 -35.41
N TYR A 20 -20.83 0.19 -35.80
CA TYR A 20 -21.16 0.87 -37.04
C TYR A 20 -22.01 2.12 -36.78
N ASN A 21 -21.65 3.25 -37.41
CA ASN A 21 -22.49 4.45 -37.39
C ASN A 21 -23.50 4.40 -38.55
N GLU A 22 -24.73 4.08 -38.25
CA GLU A 22 -25.84 3.98 -39.23
C GLU A 22 -26.07 5.30 -39.97
N ALA A 23 -25.81 6.46 -39.30
CA ALA A 23 -26.08 7.78 -39.89
C ALA A 23 -25.04 8.19 -40.93
N GLU A 24 -23.80 7.70 -40.84
CA GLU A 24 -22.70 8.09 -41.71
C GLU A 24 -22.21 6.97 -42.65
N GLY A 25 -22.73 5.76 -42.51
CA GLY A 25 -22.33 4.61 -43.33
C GLY A 25 -20.84 4.22 -43.17
N LYS A 26 -20.21 4.52 -42.00
CA LYS A 26 -18.79 4.27 -41.76
C LYS A 26 -18.60 3.50 -40.47
N PRO A 27 -17.54 2.64 -40.38
CA PRO A 27 -17.15 2.04 -39.10
C PRO A 27 -16.86 3.14 -38.07
N LEU A 28 -17.40 3.01 -36.86
CA LEU A 28 -17.02 3.86 -35.74
C LEU A 28 -15.56 3.59 -35.37
N VAL A 29 -14.74 4.64 -35.44
CA VAL A 29 -13.36 4.56 -34.92
C VAL A 29 -13.44 4.46 -33.40
N GLN A 30 -13.18 3.26 -32.88
CA GLN A 30 -13.21 3.03 -31.44
C GLN A 30 -12.07 3.80 -30.75
N THR A 31 -12.36 4.38 -29.62
CA THR A 31 -11.36 4.91 -28.72
C THR A 31 -11.03 3.85 -27.66
N ILE A 32 -9.82 3.34 -27.72
CA ILE A 32 -9.30 2.39 -26.73
C ILE A 32 -8.47 3.15 -25.69
N VAL A 33 -8.85 3.03 -24.44
CA VAL A 33 -8.09 3.58 -23.33
C VAL A 33 -7.21 2.49 -22.75
N LEU A 34 -5.92 2.78 -22.61
CA LEU A 34 -4.94 1.92 -21.98
C LEU A 34 -4.59 2.48 -20.61
N VAL A 35 -4.54 1.62 -19.63
CA VAL A 35 -4.01 1.91 -18.29
C VAL A 35 -3.04 0.82 -17.88
N THR A 36 -2.07 1.14 -17.04
CA THR A 36 -1.13 0.15 -16.50
C THR A 36 -0.94 0.31 -15.01
N GLY A 37 -0.59 -0.78 -14.34
CA GLY A 37 -0.27 -0.75 -12.91
C GLY A 37 0.00 -2.12 -12.32
N GLY A 38 0.58 -2.13 -11.12
CA GLY A 38 0.77 -3.36 -10.35
C GLY A 38 -0.51 -3.88 -9.73
N PHE A 39 -1.40 -2.99 -9.27
CA PHE A 39 -2.68 -3.32 -8.61
C PHE A 39 -2.54 -4.32 -7.47
N ASP A 40 -1.54 -4.13 -6.63
CA ASP A 40 -1.09 -5.10 -5.65
C ASP A 40 -0.93 -4.50 -4.23
N PRO A 41 -1.99 -4.64 -3.38
CA PRO A 41 -3.36 -5.06 -3.70
C PRO A 41 -4.17 -3.99 -4.44
N LEU A 42 -5.29 -4.42 -5.05
CA LEU A 42 -6.30 -3.52 -5.58
C LEU A 42 -6.99 -2.74 -4.45
N HIS A 43 -7.26 -1.45 -4.65
CA HIS A 43 -7.94 -0.58 -3.66
C HIS A 43 -8.82 0.46 -4.32
N SER A 44 -9.61 1.20 -3.52
CA SER A 44 -10.59 2.19 -4.00
C SER A 44 -10.01 3.25 -4.95
N GLY A 45 -8.76 3.68 -4.73
CA GLY A 45 -8.07 4.60 -5.64
C GLY A 45 -7.87 4.01 -7.04
N HIS A 46 -7.57 2.71 -7.15
CA HIS A 46 -7.50 2.03 -8.43
C HIS A 46 -8.89 1.93 -9.09
N ILE A 47 -9.94 1.67 -8.31
CA ILE A 47 -11.32 1.63 -8.85
C ILE A 47 -11.70 2.99 -9.45
N SER A 48 -11.46 4.10 -8.74
CA SER A 48 -11.69 5.46 -9.24
C SER A 48 -10.91 5.74 -10.53
N TYR A 49 -9.64 5.33 -10.57
CA TYR A 49 -8.79 5.45 -11.74
C TYR A 49 -9.35 4.71 -12.95
N LEU A 50 -9.72 3.43 -12.78
CA LEU A 50 -10.27 2.61 -13.86
C LEU A 50 -11.64 3.12 -14.34
N GLN A 51 -12.50 3.60 -13.43
CA GLN A 51 -13.79 4.18 -13.77
C GLN A 51 -13.63 5.45 -14.63
N GLN A 52 -12.76 6.36 -14.23
CA GLN A 52 -12.52 7.59 -14.98
C GLN A 52 -11.82 7.31 -16.31
N ALA A 53 -10.87 6.36 -16.35
CA ALA A 53 -10.25 5.93 -17.60
C ALA A 53 -11.30 5.34 -18.57
N LYS A 54 -12.21 4.48 -18.11
CA LYS A 54 -13.28 3.92 -18.94
C LYS A 54 -14.20 5.00 -19.53
N ALA A 55 -14.46 6.07 -18.80
CA ALA A 55 -15.30 7.17 -19.27
C ALA A 55 -14.66 7.98 -20.42
N MET A 56 -13.37 7.77 -20.72
CA MET A 56 -12.65 8.47 -21.78
C MET A 56 -12.72 7.78 -23.15
N GLY A 57 -13.25 6.56 -23.22
CA GLY A 57 -13.32 5.81 -24.48
C GLY A 57 -14.31 4.66 -24.44
N ASP A 58 -14.39 3.98 -25.57
CA ASP A 58 -15.34 2.90 -25.80
C ASP A 58 -14.87 1.59 -25.15
N PHE A 59 -13.55 1.41 -25.04
CA PHE A 59 -12.93 0.17 -24.60
C PHE A 59 -11.76 0.44 -23.64
N LEU A 60 -11.77 -0.20 -22.48
CA LEU A 60 -10.69 -0.10 -21.48
C LEU A 60 -9.87 -1.38 -21.46
N ILE A 61 -8.58 -1.26 -21.79
CA ILE A 61 -7.60 -2.33 -21.64
C ILE A 61 -6.69 -2.01 -20.44
N VAL A 62 -6.61 -2.94 -19.51
CA VAL A 62 -5.75 -2.83 -18.33
C VAL A 62 -4.52 -3.69 -18.50
N GLY A 63 -3.37 -3.08 -18.59
CA GLY A 63 -2.06 -3.73 -18.51
C GLY A 63 -1.67 -3.96 -17.05
N VAL A 64 -1.40 -5.22 -16.69
CA VAL A 64 -0.96 -5.58 -15.34
C VAL A 64 0.53 -5.91 -15.37
N ASN A 65 1.33 -5.14 -14.60
CA ASN A 65 2.76 -5.34 -14.50
C ASN A 65 3.10 -6.73 -13.93
N SER A 66 4.21 -7.31 -14.37
CA SER A 66 4.68 -8.63 -13.96
C SER A 66 5.05 -8.71 -12.47
N ASP A 67 5.14 -9.94 -11.95
CA ASP A 67 5.64 -10.19 -10.59
C ASP A 67 7.13 -9.82 -10.47
N ALA A 68 7.89 -9.98 -11.56
CA ALA A 68 9.30 -9.57 -11.62
C ALA A 68 9.43 -8.04 -11.45
N TRP A 69 8.58 -7.26 -12.14
CA TRP A 69 8.54 -5.81 -11.97
C TRP A 69 8.21 -5.40 -10.52
N LEU A 70 7.18 -6.02 -9.92
CA LEU A 70 6.82 -5.73 -8.52
C LEU A 70 7.96 -6.05 -7.55
N LYS A 71 8.69 -7.17 -7.77
CA LYS A 71 9.88 -7.49 -6.97
C LYS A 71 10.97 -6.43 -7.10
N ARG A 72 11.27 -5.95 -8.31
CA ARG A 72 12.26 -4.86 -8.51
C ARG A 72 11.78 -3.56 -7.84
N LYS A 73 10.50 -3.20 -8.01
CA LYS A 73 9.96 -1.91 -7.57
C LYS A 73 9.66 -1.83 -6.07
N LYS A 74 9.21 -2.94 -5.45
CA LYS A 74 8.71 -2.98 -4.06
C LYS A 74 9.40 -4.04 -3.19
N GLY A 75 10.36 -4.79 -3.73
CA GLY A 75 11.03 -5.91 -3.06
C GLY A 75 10.24 -7.24 -3.09
N ARG A 76 8.94 -7.19 -3.30
CA ARG A 76 8.04 -8.37 -3.35
C ARG A 76 6.73 -8.03 -4.04
N PHE A 77 5.93 -9.04 -4.32
CA PHE A 77 4.50 -8.90 -4.62
C PHE A 77 3.67 -9.53 -3.51
N PHE A 78 2.44 -9.06 -3.34
CA PHE A 78 1.46 -9.61 -2.39
C PHE A 78 0.59 -10.68 -3.07
N MET A 79 0.08 -10.38 -4.28
CA MET A 79 -0.68 -11.33 -5.09
C MET A 79 0.05 -11.60 -6.41
N PRO A 80 0.14 -12.88 -6.86
CA PRO A 80 0.73 -13.19 -8.16
C PRO A 80 -0.09 -12.58 -9.32
N LEU A 81 0.54 -12.46 -10.49
CA LEU A 81 -0.01 -11.80 -11.68
C LEU A 81 -1.38 -12.34 -12.10
N ASP A 82 -1.55 -13.65 -12.11
CA ASP A 82 -2.78 -14.34 -12.49
C ASP A 82 -3.95 -14.00 -11.54
N GLU A 83 -3.72 -13.94 -10.24
CA GLU A 83 -4.72 -13.51 -9.25
C GLU A 83 -5.11 -12.05 -9.46
N ARG A 84 -4.14 -11.15 -9.59
CA ARG A 84 -4.38 -9.72 -9.84
C ARG A 84 -5.16 -9.51 -11.14
N GLY A 85 -4.75 -10.19 -12.20
CA GLY A 85 -5.42 -10.15 -13.50
C GLY A 85 -6.84 -10.70 -13.45
N THR A 86 -7.05 -11.81 -12.74
CA THR A 86 -8.37 -12.41 -12.54
C THR A 86 -9.32 -11.45 -11.85
N ILE A 87 -8.91 -10.85 -10.73
CA ILE A 87 -9.71 -9.87 -9.98
C ILE A 87 -10.08 -8.67 -10.87
N ILE A 88 -9.10 -8.08 -11.57
CA ILE A 88 -9.31 -6.92 -12.43
C ILE A 88 -10.27 -7.25 -13.59
N SER A 89 -10.18 -8.45 -14.16
CA SER A 89 -11.04 -8.88 -15.27
C SER A 89 -12.52 -8.95 -14.92
N GLN A 90 -12.86 -9.04 -13.64
CA GLN A 90 -14.25 -9.08 -13.15
C GLN A 90 -14.82 -7.70 -12.87
N LEU A 91 -14.03 -6.63 -12.99
CA LEU A 91 -14.52 -5.26 -12.80
C LEU A 91 -15.38 -4.82 -13.99
N LEU A 92 -16.56 -4.25 -13.71
CA LEU A 92 -17.56 -3.87 -14.73
C LEU A 92 -17.02 -2.90 -15.79
N MET A 93 -16.08 -2.02 -15.41
CA MET A 93 -15.51 -1.02 -16.31
C MET A 93 -14.38 -1.56 -17.18
N VAL A 94 -13.87 -2.75 -16.92
CA VAL A 94 -12.74 -3.34 -17.63
C VAL A 94 -13.21 -4.25 -18.75
N ASP A 95 -12.78 -3.98 -19.97
CA ASP A 95 -13.16 -4.78 -21.14
C ASP A 95 -12.12 -5.87 -21.44
N LYS A 96 -10.83 -5.60 -21.18
CA LYS A 96 -9.73 -6.56 -21.39
C LYS A 96 -8.62 -6.35 -20.37
N VAL A 97 -8.03 -7.45 -19.91
CA VAL A 97 -6.82 -7.45 -19.08
C VAL A 97 -5.69 -8.12 -19.84
N VAL A 98 -4.51 -7.55 -19.78
CA VAL A 98 -3.29 -8.07 -20.40
C VAL A 98 -2.17 -8.05 -19.37
N GLY A 99 -1.67 -9.21 -18.98
CA GLY A 99 -0.41 -9.31 -18.26
C GLY A 99 0.74 -9.05 -19.22
N PHE A 100 1.67 -8.19 -18.86
CA PHE A 100 2.85 -7.93 -19.69
C PHE A 100 4.13 -8.05 -18.85
N GLU A 101 5.18 -8.49 -19.51
CA GLU A 101 6.51 -8.58 -18.91
C GLU A 101 7.26 -7.30 -19.22
N ASP A 102 7.76 -6.68 -18.17
CA ASP A 102 8.54 -5.44 -18.25
C ASP A 102 10.04 -5.72 -18.51
N ASP A 103 10.41 -7.01 -18.68
CA ASP A 103 11.80 -7.43 -18.88
C ASP A 103 12.42 -6.94 -20.20
N TYR A 104 11.59 -6.39 -21.08
CA TYR A 104 12.01 -5.91 -22.39
C TYR A 104 12.40 -4.42 -22.41
N ASP A 105 11.92 -3.67 -21.43
CA ASP A 105 12.25 -2.25 -21.31
C ASP A 105 13.16 -2.07 -20.09
N GLU A 106 14.46 -1.89 -20.29
CA GLU A 106 15.48 -1.70 -19.25
C GLU A 106 15.16 -0.53 -18.30
N ASP A 107 14.22 0.34 -18.70
CA ASP A 107 13.82 1.54 -18.00
C ASP A 107 12.50 1.41 -17.19
N ASP A 108 11.97 0.18 -17.04
CA ASP A 108 10.68 -0.09 -16.38
C ASP A 108 9.47 0.64 -17.00
N SER A 109 9.55 1.04 -18.29
CA SER A 109 8.46 1.74 -18.97
C SER A 109 7.39 0.80 -19.52
N CYS A 110 6.22 1.38 -19.84
CA CYS A 110 5.13 0.66 -20.52
C CYS A 110 5.14 0.84 -22.04
N VAL A 111 6.24 1.36 -22.61
CA VAL A 111 6.35 1.70 -24.05
C VAL A 111 6.06 0.49 -24.93
N LYS A 112 6.62 -0.65 -24.60
CA LYS A 112 6.40 -1.89 -25.38
C LYS A 112 4.94 -2.31 -25.33
N PHE A 113 4.32 -2.32 -24.16
CA PHE A 113 2.90 -2.63 -24.01
C PHE A 113 2.02 -1.73 -24.88
N ILE A 114 2.28 -0.42 -24.88
CA ILE A 114 1.51 0.55 -25.70
C ILE A 114 1.72 0.28 -27.19
N LYS A 115 2.96 -0.01 -27.63
CA LYS A 115 3.27 -0.38 -29.03
C LYS A 115 2.51 -1.62 -29.46
N ASP A 116 2.55 -2.69 -28.65
CA ASP A 116 1.85 -3.92 -28.92
C ASP A 116 0.33 -3.68 -29.05
N MET A 117 -0.26 -2.92 -28.11
CA MET A 117 -1.69 -2.59 -28.19
C MET A 117 -2.05 -1.73 -29.39
N ARG A 118 -1.16 -0.85 -29.81
CA ARG A 118 -1.33 -0.05 -31.03
C ARG A 118 -1.28 -0.91 -32.28
N GLU A 119 -0.35 -1.86 -32.35
CA GLU A 119 -0.19 -2.79 -33.48
C GLU A 119 -1.40 -3.72 -33.61
N TYR A 120 -1.93 -4.23 -32.49
CA TYR A 120 -3.14 -5.05 -32.50
C TYR A 120 -4.43 -4.30 -32.84
N ASN A 121 -4.43 -2.96 -32.76
CA ASN A 121 -5.60 -2.14 -32.99
C ASN A 121 -5.30 -0.97 -33.94
N PRO A 122 -4.93 -1.23 -35.20
CA PRO A 122 -4.39 -0.21 -36.13
C PRO A 122 -5.39 0.91 -36.49
N GLU A 123 -6.70 0.63 -36.43
CA GLU A 123 -7.75 1.57 -36.76
C GLU A 123 -8.26 2.37 -35.54
N ALA A 124 -7.94 1.93 -34.32
CA ALA A 124 -8.45 2.58 -33.12
C ALA A 124 -7.68 3.87 -32.77
N LYS A 125 -8.34 4.79 -32.09
CA LYS A 125 -7.67 5.86 -31.34
C LYS A 125 -7.18 5.29 -30.03
N ILE A 126 -5.90 5.45 -29.73
CA ILE A 126 -5.32 4.99 -28.47
C ILE A 126 -5.14 6.17 -27.53
N VAL A 127 -5.64 6.06 -26.32
CA VAL A 127 -5.41 7.00 -25.22
C VAL A 127 -4.72 6.25 -24.09
N PHE A 128 -3.49 6.63 -23.77
CA PHE A 128 -2.81 6.11 -22.58
C PHE A 128 -3.11 7.03 -21.39
N ALA A 129 -3.88 6.51 -20.44
CA ALA A 129 -4.33 7.25 -19.27
C ALA A 129 -3.36 7.05 -18.10
N ASN A 130 -2.81 8.15 -17.58
CA ASN A 130 -1.91 8.17 -16.43
C ASN A 130 -2.67 8.60 -15.18
N GLY A 131 -2.55 7.79 -14.12
CA GLY A 131 -3.13 8.08 -12.82
C GLY A 131 -2.15 8.74 -11.85
N GLY A 132 -2.68 9.18 -10.71
CA GLY A 132 -1.90 9.65 -9.58
C GLY A 132 -1.16 10.96 -9.84
N ASP A 133 0.11 10.98 -9.46
CA ASP A 133 1.01 12.13 -9.44
C ASP A 133 1.83 12.32 -10.73
N ARG A 134 1.59 11.51 -11.76
CA ARG A 134 2.24 11.64 -13.07
C ARG A 134 1.79 12.93 -13.76
N LYS A 135 2.77 13.66 -14.34
CA LYS A 135 2.54 14.95 -14.99
C LYS A 135 2.94 14.90 -16.46
N PRO A 136 2.31 15.73 -17.34
CA PRO A 136 2.72 15.88 -18.73
C PRO A 136 4.22 16.18 -18.86
N GLY A 137 4.88 15.60 -19.87
CA GLY A 137 6.30 15.78 -20.17
C GLY A 137 7.27 15.02 -19.24
N THR A 138 6.75 14.27 -18.26
CA THR A 138 7.60 13.57 -17.27
C THR A 138 7.73 12.07 -17.53
N THR A 139 6.81 11.48 -18.29
CA THR A 139 6.78 10.01 -18.49
C THR A 139 7.65 9.57 -19.66
N LEU A 140 8.22 8.38 -19.56
CA LEU A 140 9.05 7.78 -20.63
C LEU A 140 8.18 7.43 -21.84
N GLU A 141 6.95 7.01 -21.62
CA GLU A 141 5.97 6.67 -22.64
C GLU A 141 5.66 7.86 -23.57
N GLU A 142 5.52 9.06 -22.98
CA GLU A 142 5.29 10.29 -23.75
C GLU A 142 6.54 10.69 -24.55
N LYS A 143 7.74 10.59 -23.93
CA LYS A 143 9.03 10.89 -24.57
C LYS A 143 9.38 9.92 -25.71
N ALA A 144 8.83 8.71 -25.68
CA ALA A 144 9.04 7.71 -26.74
C ALA A 144 8.44 8.10 -28.10
N GLY A 145 7.67 9.19 -28.18
CA GLY A 145 7.15 9.74 -29.45
C GLY A 145 6.22 8.79 -30.20
N LEU A 146 5.38 8.04 -29.48
CA LEU A 146 4.49 7.03 -30.04
C LEU A 146 3.45 7.67 -30.99
N LYS A 147 3.46 7.27 -32.27
CA LYS A 147 2.52 7.78 -33.26
C LYS A 147 1.08 7.31 -32.99
N ASN A 148 0.12 8.23 -33.16
CA ASN A 148 -1.32 7.95 -32.99
C ASN A 148 -1.69 7.44 -31.57
N VAL A 149 -0.93 7.86 -30.56
CA VAL A 149 -1.23 7.63 -29.15
C VAL A 149 -1.37 8.99 -28.48
N SER A 150 -2.47 9.20 -27.78
CA SER A 150 -2.71 10.38 -26.95
C SER A 150 -2.46 10.04 -25.48
N PHE A 151 -2.00 11.02 -24.72
CA PHE A 151 -1.73 10.85 -23.29
C PHE A 151 -2.69 11.70 -22.46
N ALA A 152 -3.26 11.09 -21.42
CA ALA A 152 -4.09 11.78 -20.43
C ALA A 152 -3.46 11.64 -19.04
N PHE A 153 -3.59 12.66 -18.19
CA PHE A 153 -2.95 12.75 -16.89
C PHE A 153 -3.94 13.12 -15.79
N GLY A 154 -3.60 12.77 -14.54
CA GLY A 154 -4.44 13.08 -13.37
C GLY A 154 -5.74 12.26 -13.29
N ILE A 155 -5.80 11.14 -14.01
CA ILE A 155 -6.98 10.29 -14.04
C ILE A 155 -7.11 9.55 -12.71
N GLY A 156 -8.30 9.57 -12.10
CA GLY A 156 -8.56 9.02 -10.77
C GLY A 156 -8.43 10.03 -9.63
N GLY A 157 -8.02 11.28 -9.96
CA GLY A 157 -7.83 12.37 -9.01
C GLY A 157 -6.39 12.45 -8.48
N THR A 158 -6.04 13.63 -7.97
CA THR A 158 -4.70 13.93 -7.41
C THR A 158 -4.63 13.69 -5.90
N ASP A 159 -5.78 13.53 -5.25
CA ASP A 159 -5.86 13.24 -3.81
C ASP A 159 -5.62 11.74 -3.58
N LYS A 160 -4.43 11.42 -3.08
CA LYS A 160 -4.01 10.05 -2.79
C LYS A 160 -4.64 9.56 -1.49
N LYS A 161 -5.93 9.19 -1.56
CA LYS A 161 -6.69 8.68 -0.42
C LYS A 161 -6.20 7.33 0.10
N ASN A 162 -5.48 6.55 -0.72
CA ASN A 162 -5.00 5.22 -0.35
C ASN A 162 -3.81 4.78 -1.21
N SER A 163 -3.05 3.79 -0.74
CA SER A 163 -2.04 3.11 -1.54
C SER A 163 -1.89 1.66 -1.11
N SER A 164 -1.54 0.79 -2.07
CA SER A 164 -1.25 -0.62 -1.78
C SER A 164 -0.19 -0.79 -0.69
N SER A 165 0.87 0.04 -0.70
CA SER A 165 1.94 -0.03 0.31
C SER A 165 1.46 0.35 1.71
N TRP A 166 0.54 1.31 1.83
CA TRP A 166 -0.03 1.68 3.14
C TRP A 166 -0.93 0.57 3.68
N ILE A 167 -1.79 0.00 2.83
CA ILE A 167 -2.68 -1.11 3.19
C ILE A 167 -1.85 -2.30 3.68
N LEU A 168 -0.80 -2.69 2.95
CA LEU A 168 0.06 -3.80 3.34
C LEU A 168 0.81 -3.52 4.64
N LYS A 169 1.34 -2.31 4.82
CA LYS A 169 2.02 -1.93 6.07
C LYS A 169 1.08 -2.01 7.27
N ASP A 170 -0.15 -1.52 7.12
CA ASP A 170 -1.16 -1.59 8.20
C ASP A 170 -1.59 -3.04 8.47
N TRP A 171 -1.63 -3.89 7.46
CA TRP A 171 -1.96 -5.29 7.62
C TRP A 171 -0.83 -6.10 8.30
N GLU A 172 0.44 -5.81 8.00
CA GLU A 172 1.61 -6.49 8.57
C GLU A 172 1.87 -6.14 10.03
N ALA A 173 1.64 -4.90 10.40
CA ALA A 173 1.79 -4.39 11.76
C ALA A 173 0.58 -3.51 12.09
N PRO A 174 -0.57 -4.13 12.39
CA PRO A 174 -1.79 -3.39 12.68
C PRO A 174 -1.60 -2.54 13.93
N ARG A 175 -2.23 -1.37 13.91
CA ARG A 175 -2.26 -0.48 15.05
C ARG A 175 -3.28 -0.98 16.07
N VAL A 176 -2.86 -1.15 17.32
CA VAL A 176 -3.72 -1.48 18.44
C VAL A 176 -3.95 -0.22 19.27
N GLU A 177 -5.14 0.35 19.17
CA GLU A 177 -5.51 1.59 19.85
C GLU A 177 -5.73 1.35 21.36
N ARG A 178 -5.33 2.35 22.17
CA ARG A 178 -5.49 2.40 23.63
C ARG A 178 -5.81 3.85 24.03
N ASP A 179 -6.34 4.06 25.23
CA ASP A 179 -6.64 5.40 25.74
C ASP A 179 -5.42 6.30 25.81
N TRP A 180 -4.24 5.71 26.03
CA TRP A 180 -2.97 6.42 26.11
C TRP A 180 -2.29 6.66 24.76
N GLY A 181 -2.80 6.12 23.66
CA GLY A 181 -2.20 6.17 22.32
C GLY A 181 -2.36 4.85 21.59
N HIS A 182 -1.28 4.31 21.04
CA HIS A 182 -1.34 3.02 20.35
C HIS A 182 0.00 2.31 20.37
N TYR A 183 -0.02 1.02 20.02
CA TYR A 183 1.19 0.27 19.72
C TYR A 183 1.04 -0.56 18.44
N ARG A 184 2.17 -1.01 17.91
CA ARG A 184 2.28 -1.97 16.82
C ARG A 184 3.31 -3.03 17.19
N GLU A 185 3.02 -4.30 16.96
CA GLU A 185 4.04 -5.35 16.94
C GLU A 185 4.73 -5.31 15.57
N LEU A 186 6.00 -4.93 15.55
CA LEU A 186 6.77 -4.79 14.32
C LEU A 186 7.43 -6.11 13.92
N TYR A 187 7.80 -6.92 14.90
CA TYR A 187 8.42 -8.22 14.70
C TYR A 187 8.30 -9.08 15.96
N LYS A 188 8.07 -10.38 15.79
CA LYS A 188 8.12 -11.37 16.85
C LYS A 188 8.92 -12.58 16.38
N GLY A 189 10.00 -12.91 17.09
CA GLY A 189 10.89 -14.05 16.86
C GLY A 189 10.99 -14.93 18.08
N GLU A 190 11.87 -15.93 18.01
CA GLU A 190 12.17 -16.80 19.14
C GLU A 190 12.95 -16.03 20.22
N GLY A 191 12.38 -15.90 21.40
CA GLY A 191 13.00 -15.24 22.55
C GLY A 191 13.02 -13.71 22.52
N PHE A 192 12.46 -13.05 21.49
CA PHE A 192 12.33 -11.59 21.46
C PHE A 192 11.18 -11.09 20.60
N ALA A 193 10.68 -9.89 20.90
CA ALA A 193 9.75 -9.15 20.08
C ALA A 193 10.14 -7.66 20.02
N VAL A 194 9.72 -6.97 18.95
CA VAL A 194 9.94 -5.54 18.77
C VAL A 194 8.60 -4.86 18.57
N LYS A 195 8.34 -3.80 19.33
CA LYS A 195 7.13 -3.00 19.26
C LYS A 195 7.43 -1.51 19.06
N GLU A 196 6.54 -0.81 18.42
CA GLU A 196 6.43 0.64 18.45
C GLU A 196 5.34 1.01 19.43
N LEU A 197 5.64 1.87 20.40
CA LEU A 197 4.67 2.52 21.28
C LEU A 197 4.60 4.00 20.91
N VAL A 198 3.39 4.53 20.80
CA VAL A 198 3.17 5.97 20.61
C VAL A 198 2.28 6.45 21.74
N ILE A 199 2.87 7.23 22.66
CA ILE A 199 2.16 7.81 23.80
C ILE A 199 1.67 9.20 23.42
N ASN A 200 0.35 9.41 23.46
CA ASN A 200 -0.27 10.69 23.16
C ASN A 200 0.18 11.79 24.14
N PRO A 201 0.06 13.08 23.76
CA PRO A 201 0.25 14.19 24.69
C PRO A 201 -0.53 13.98 25.99
N HIS A 202 0.08 14.33 27.12
CA HIS A 202 -0.52 14.28 28.47
C HIS A 202 -1.14 12.92 28.82
N SER A 203 -0.50 11.85 28.39
CA SER A 203 -0.98 10.48 28.56
C SER A 203 0.10 9.58 29.14
N SER A 204 -0.34 8.46 29.71
CA SER A 204 0.57 7.46 30.29
C SER A 204 0.03 6.04 30.16
N LEU A 205 0.94 5.06 30.05
CA LEU A 205 0.60 3.65 30.20
C LEU A 205 0.10 3.37 31.64
N SER A 206 -0.50 2.19 31.85
CA SER A 206 -0.73 1.70 33.21
C SER A 206 0.58 1.39 33.92
N MET A 207 0.62 1.45 35.25
CA MET A 207 1.73 0.91 36.03
C MET A 207 1.65 -0.63 35.96
N GLN A 208 2.70 -1.26 35.42
CA GLN A 208 2.69 -2.68 35.08
C GLN A 208 4.04 -3.35 35.34
N ARG A 209 4.05 -4.68 35.48
CA ARG A 209 5.25 -5.51 35.52
C ARG A 209 5.05 -6.84 34.78
N HIS A 210 6.15 -7.48 34.44
CA HIS A 210 6.17 -8.73 33.67
C HIS A 210 7.00 -9.79 34.42
N GLN A 211 6.51 -11.03 34.45
CA GLN A 211 7.18 -12.12 35.17
C GLN A 211 8.19 -12.88 34.30
N HIS A 212 7.95 -12.95 32.98
CA HIS A 212 8.69 -13.83 32.08
C HIS A 212 9.47 -13.09 31.00
N ARG A 213 9.29 -11.76 30.87
CA ARG A 213 10.02 -10.93 29.93
C ARG A 213 10.64 -9.70 30.58
N SER A 214 11.78 -9.30 30.07
CA SER A 214 12.39 -7.98 30.28
C SER A 214 12.15 -7.10 29.07
N GLU A 215 12.23 -5.78 29.23
CA GLU A 215 12.02 -4.81 28.17
C GLU A 215 13.19 -3.84 28.05
N THR A 216 13.49 -3.39 26.84
CA THR A 216 14.42 -2.31 26.58
C THR A 216 13.69 -1.23 25.79
N TRP A 217 13.63 -0.02 26.32
CA TRP A 217 12.94 1.11 25.70
C TRP A 217 13.89 2.11 25.11
N ASN A 218 13.67 2.48 23.84
CA ASN A 218 14.40 3.51 23.13
C ASN A 218 13.44 4.61 22.68
N LEU A 219 13.59 5.82 23.23
CA LEU A 219 12.87 6.98 22.74
C LEU A 219 13.43 7.37 21.36
N VAL A 220 12.57 7.40 20.34
CA VAL A 220 12.93 7.75 18.96
C VAL A 220 12.63 9.21 18.66
N SER A 221 11.47 9.70 19.13
CA SER A 221 11.09 11.11 18.98
C SER A 221 10.09 11.53 20.06
N GLY A 222 9.95 12.84 20.26
CA GLY A 222 9.13 13.41 21.33
C GLY A 222 9.87 13.47 22.65
N THR A 223 9.11 13.52 23.75
CA THR A 223 9.61 13.57 25.13
C THR A 223 8.79 12.63 26.00
N ALA A 224 9.45 11.80 26.77
CA ALA A 224 8.82 10.92 27.73
C ALA A 224 9.74 10.61 28.91
N HIS A 225 9.18 10.13 29.98
CA HIS A 225 9.92 9.56 31.10
C HIS A 225 9.30 8.24 31.54
N ILE A 226 10.09 7.43 32.21
CA ILE A 226 9.66 6.20 32.81
C ILE A 226 9.63 6.34 34.33
N LEU A 227 8.60 5.77 34.94
CA LEU A 227 8.49 5.57 36.39
C LEU A 227 8.75 4.09 36.66
N THR A 228 9.68 3.78 37.58
CA THR A 228 10.02 2.39 37.91
C THR A 228 10.01 2.14 39.43
N SER A 229 9.63 0.93 39.85
CA SER A 229 9.73 0.51 41.25
C SER A 229 10.08 -0.97 41.35
N ASN A 230 11.01 -1.29 42.25
CA ASN A 230 11.43 -2.68 42.57
C ASN A 230 10.69 -3.23 43.83
N ARG A 231 9.74 -2.45 44.38
CA ARG A 231 8.98 -2.86 45.58
C ARG A 231 7.85 -3.81 45.19
N SER A 232 7.32 -4.55 46.20
CA SER A 232 6.12 -5.37 46.00
C SER A 232 4.92 -4.56 45.48
N GLU A 233 4.76 -3.35 46.02
CA GLU A 233 3.79 -2.33 45.58
C GLU A 233 4.53 -1.16 44.92
N PRO A 234 4.02 -0.57 43.85
CA PRO A 234 4.72 0.50 43.10
C PRO A 234 4.61 1.88 43.77
N ASN A 235 4.67 1.92 45.10
CA ASN A 235 4.64 3.17 45.86
C ASN A 235 5.97 3.90 45.72
N ASP A 236 5.91 5.22 45.49
CA ASP A 236 7.05 6.12 45.35
C ASP A 236 8.03 5.66 44.24
N PRO A 237 7.58 5.60 42.96
CA PRO A 237 8.41 5.14 41.86
C PRO A 237 9.53 6.15 41.53
N LEU A 238 10.67 5.64 41.13
CA LEU A 238 11.78 6.45 40.61
C LEU A 238 11.45 6.94 39.21
N ARG A 239 11.67 8.23 38.97
CA ARG A 239 11.55 8.86 37.64
C ARG A 239 12.90 8.83 36.92
N GLN A 240 12.90 8.45 35.65
CA GLN A 240 14.03 8.55 34.74
C GLN A 240 13.53 9.12 33.40
N ASP A 241 14.13 10.20 32.94
CA ASP A 241 13.81 10.76 31.62
C ASP A 241 14.41 9.87 30.52
N LEU A 242 13.61 9.59 29.48
CA LEU A 242 14.09 8.90 28.30
C LEU A 242 14.83 9.88 27.39
N SER A 243 16.09 9.60 27.12
CA SER A 243 16.98 10.52 26.37
C SER A 243 17.73 9.78 25.25
N PRO A 244 17.44 10.03 23.97
CA PRO A 244 18.21 9.45 22.89
C PRO A 244 19.68 9.86 22.98
N PRO A 245 20.65 8.97 22.65
CA PRO A 245 20.47 7.61 22.14
C PRO A 245 20.44 6.53 23.25
N ASN A 246 20.27 6.89 24.51
CA ASN A 246 20.41 5.99 25.65
C ASN A 246 19.14 5.16 25.88
N PRO A 247 19.20 3.83 25.76
CA PRO A 247 18.09 2.96 26.10
C PRO A 247 17.91 2.86 27.62
N VAL A 248 16.70 2.48 28.03
CA VAL A 248 16.39 2.12 29.40
C VAL A 248 16.01 0.64 29.45
N ASP A 249 16.74 -0.15 30.23
CA ASP A 249 16.44 -1.56 30.47
C ASP A 249 15.53 -1.73 31.67
N ILE A 250 14.46 -2.51 31.49
CA ILE A 250 13.48 -2.84 32.49
C ILE A 250 13.55 -4.35 32.76
N PRO A 251 14.14 -4.78 33.87
CA PRO A 251 14.21 -6.20 34.22
C PRO A 251 12.84 -6.81 34.50
N VAL A 252 12.78 -8.14 34.49
CA VAL A 252 11.60 -8.90 34.95
C VAL A 252 11.19 -8.47 36.36
N ASN A 253 9.91 -8.49 36.64
CA ASN A 253 9.31 -8.13 37.93
C ASN A 253 9.51 -6.68 38.40
N VAL A 254 10.04 -5.79 37.56
CA VAL A 254 10.12 -4.37 37.86
C VAL A 254 8.82 -3.66 37.42
N TRP A 255 8.16 -3.00 38.36
CA TRP A 255 7.04 -2.14 38.04
C TRP A 255 7.52 -0.95 37.19
N HIS A 256 6.81 -0.66 36.12
CA HIS A 256 7.15 0.43 35.24
C HIS A 256 5.93 1.05 34.57
N LYS A 257 6.09 2.31 34.16
CA LYS A 257 5.06 3.10 33.50
C LYS A 257 5.70 4.18 32.64
N GLY A 258 5.37 4.24 31.37
CA GLY A 258 5.75 5.34 30.48
C GLY A 258 4.80 6.51 30.61
N VAL A 259 5.32 7.73 30.65
CA VAL A 259 4.57 8.97 30.80
C VAL A 259 5.05 10.00 29.78
N ASN A 260 4.10 10.63 29.11
CA ASN A 260 4.32 11.76 28.23
C ASN A 260 3.56 12.98 28.75
N ASP A 261 4.27 13.91 29.40
CA ASP A 261 3.70 15.18 29.89
C ASP A 261 3.77 16.32 28.86
N SER A 262 4.29 16.04 27.65
CA SER A 262 4.49 17.07 26.62
C SER A 262 3.29 17.24 25.69
N ASP A 263 3.29 18.31 24.89
CA ASP A 263 2.25 18.62 23.90
C ASP A 263 2.41 17.86 22.57
N ARG A 264 3.37 16.94 22.47
CA ARG A 264 3.65 16.14 21.27
C ARG A 264 3.66 14.66 21.59
N PRO A 265 3.27 13.79 20.64
CA PRO A 265 3.39 12.35 20.84
C PRO A 265 4.84 11.93 21.10
N ALA A 266 5.03 10.96 21.97
CA ALA A 266 6.31 10.31 22.22
C ALA A 266 6.33 8.95 21.53
N HIS A 267 7.36 8.72 20.68
CA HIS A 267 7.56 7.47 19.97
C HIS A 267 8.68 6.68 20.62
N ILE A 268 8.39 5.46 21.04
CA ILE A 268 9.31 4.54 21.72
C ILE A 268 9.39 3.25 20.90
N VAL A 269 10.59 2.76 20.68
CA VAL A 269 10.83 1.38 20.23
C VAL A 269 11.14 0.54 21.44
N GLU A 270 10.29 -0.44 21.68
CA GLU A 270 10.36 -1.39 22.77
C GLU A 270 10.83 -2.75 22.26
N VAL A 271 11.82 -3.32 22.92
CA VAL A 271 12.31 -4.68 22.66
C VAL A 271 12.02 -5.57 23.86
N TRP A 272 11.21 -6.58 23.66
CA TRP A 272 10.95 -7.65 24.63
C TRP A 272 12.00 -8.76 24.51
N LYS A 273 12.43 -9.32 25.63
CA LYS A 273 13.31 -10.50 25.70
C LYS A 273 12.82 -11.44 26.80
N GLY A 274 12.59 -12.70 26.46
CA GLY A 274 12.09 -13.68 27.43
C GLY A 274 11.59 -14.96 26.80
N ILE A 275 11.01 -15.81 27.65
CA ILE A 275 10.47 -17.11 27.26
C ILE A 275 8.96 -17.05 26.97
N ASP A 276 8.27 -16.09 27.56
CA ASP A 276 6.85 -15.81 27.30
C ASP A 276 6.73 -14.36 26.84
N LEU A 277 6.39 -14.20 25.56
CA LEU A 277 6.24 -12.92 24.88
C LEU A 277 4.77 -12.68 24.50
N THR A 278 3.86 -13.01 25.41
CA THR A 278 2.43 -12.76 25.24
C THR A 278 2.01 -11.47 25.94
N GLU A 279 0.90 -10.88 25.50
CA GLU A 279 0.29 -9.72 26.18
C GLU A 279 -0.30 -10.10 27.56
N ASP A 280 -0.49 -11.40 27.83
CA ASP A 280 -1.02 -11.91 29.07
C ASP A 280 0.03 -11.94 30.21
N ASP A 281 1.35 -11.90 29.85
CA ASP A 281 2.43 -11.71 30.84
C ASP A 281 2.46 -10.26 31.34
N ILE A 282 1.38 -9.86 32.03
CA ILE A 282 1.23 -8.50 32.54
C ILE A 282 0.42 -8.50 33.87
N GLU A 283 0.99 -7.87 34.87
CA GLU A 283 0.32 -7.51 36.09
C GLU A 283 0.20 -5.98 36.15
N ARG A 284 -0.97 -5.45 36.48
CA ARG A 284 -1.23 -4.02 36.60
C ARG A 284 -1.51 -3.64 38.04
N SER A 285 -1.02 -2.50 38.47
CA SER A 285 -1.39 -1.85 39.72
C SER A 285 -2.47 -0.82 39.41
N ASP A 286 -3.54 -0.88 40.19
CA ASP A 286 -4.65 0.09 40.15
C ASP A 286 -4.20 1.51 40.57
#